data_69bdb17fb279d60f093cd524535f63af
#
_entry.id   69bdb17fb279d60f093cd524535f63af
#
_cell.length_a   1.000
_cell.length_b   1.000
_cell.length_c   1.000
_cell.angle_alpha   90.00
_cell.angle_beta   90.00
_cell.angle_gamma   90.00
#
_symmetry.space_group_name_H-M   'P 1'
#
loop_
_entity.id
_entity.type
_entity.pdbx_description
1 polymer ?
#
loop_
_entity_poly.entity_id
_entity_poly.type
_entity_poly.pdbx_seq_one_letter_code
_entity_poly.pdbx_strand_id
1 'polypeptide(L)'
;MRLALKLGWLAASLWCATWCAVAAAQPAAGPVHLLWPDGAPGAERRHGEPETVRDTYVSNIHDPSVTVVAADPRHANGAAVVIAPGGGHRMLVWMNEGMVAARALNRVGVTAFVLKYRLARDEGSTYSIERDAAADMRRAVRWVRAHAAEYKIDPQRVGVMGFSAGGELATLVADHAAPAPAGKPDAVDRYSARPDFQVLVYPGPLGVPATAATAAPPAFIVAGSNDKCCAPPSIALYQQLIAAGVSAELHLYADTDHAFNMGQRSERLSDVHWPDRLADWLADGGWLVPGGGKAGVPSPAVVK
;
A
#
# COMPACT_ATOMS: atom_id res chain seq x y z
N MET A 1 -40.97 78.62 1.05
CA MET A 1 -39.94 77.92 0.25
C MET A 1 -39.74 76.54 0.87
N ARG A 2 -40.31 75.52 0.31
CA ARG A 2 -40.29 74.14 0.82
C ARG A 2 -39.42 73.31 -0.13
N LEU A 3 -38.28 72.79 0.35
CA LEU A 3 -37.38 71.89 -0.36
C LEU A 3 -37.84 70.44 -0.12
N ALA A 4 -38.17 69.72 -1.18
CA ALA A 4 -38.54 68.34 -1.12
C ALA A 4 -37.31 67.46 -1.37
N LEU A 5 -36.91 66.63 -0.38
CA LEU A 5 -35.91 65.59 -0.51
C LEU A 5 -36.55 64.36 -1.20
N LYS A 6 -35.98 63.96 -2.31
CA LYS A 6 -36.30 62.64 -2.95
C LYS A 6 -35.34 61.58 -2.39
N LEU A 7 -35.90 60.62 -1.66
CA LEU A 7 -35.17 59.37 -1.31
C LEU A 7 -35.18 58.44 -2.50
N GLY A 8 -34.01 58.11 -3.04
CA GLY A 8 -33.85 57.03 -4.00
C GLY A 8 -33.57 55.72 -3.27
N TRP A 9 -34.41 54.72 -3.55
CA TRP A 9 -34.24 53.33 -3.09
C TRP A 9 -33.28 52.62 -4.05
N LEU A 10 -32.09 52.23 -3.60
CA LEU A 10 -31.20 51.30 -4.27
C LEU A 10 -31.55 49.89 -3.81
N ALA A 11 -32.15 49.11 -4.69
CA ALA A 11 -32.37 47.68 -4.50
C ALA A 11 -31.07 46.95 -4.76
N ALA A 12 -30.39 46.48 -3.72
CA ALA A 12 -29.27 45.58 -3.82
C ALA A 12 -29.75 44.13 -4.00
N SER A 13 -29.66 43.61 -5.23
CA SER A 13 -29.94 42.20 -5.53
C SER A 13 -28.78 41.33 -5.01
N LEU A 14 -28.97 40.63 -3.89
CA LEU A 14 -28.09 39.58 -3.44
C LEU A 14 -28.23 38.35 -4.35
N TRP A 15 -27.28 38.11 -5.20
CA TRP A 15 -27.10 36.81 -5.86
C TRP A 15 -26.45 35.85 -4.87
N CYS A 16 -27.26 35.00 -4.22
CA CYS A 16 -26.78 33.82 -3.53
C CYS A 16 -26.43 32.77 -4.59
N ALA A 17 -25.12 32.69 -4.94
CA ALA A 17 -24.58 31.56 -5.67
C ALA A 17 -24.46 30.38 -4.70
N THR A 18 -25.44 29.47 -4.72
CA THR A 18 -25.37 28.19 -4.07
C THR A 18 -24.35 27.32 -4.80
N TRP A 19 -23.13 27.28 -4.29
CA TRP A 19 -22.18 26.25 -4.66
C TRP A 19 -22.68 24.91 -4.11
N CYS A 20 -23.35 24.11 -4.94
CA CYS A 20 -23.50 22.70 -4.68
C CYS A 20 -22.11 22.05 -4.78
N ALA A 21 -21.45 21.87 -3.66
CA ALA A 21 -20.31 20.95 -3.58
C ALA A 21 -20.84 19.54 -3.89
N VAL A 22 -20.61 19.07 -5.10
CA VAL A 22 -20.78 17.66 -5.43
C VAL A 22 -19.73 16.92 -4.62
N ALA A 23 -20.12 16.40 -3.47
CA ALA A 23 -19.31 15.44 -2.73
C ALA A 23 -19.13 14.24 -3.66
N ALA A 24 -17.96 14.10 -4.26
CA ALA A 24 -17.62 12.91 -5.02
C ALA A 24 -17.77 11.72 -4.05
N ALA A 25 -18.76 10.87 -4.32
CA ALA A 25 -18.97 9.66 -3.54
C ALA A 25 -17.66 8.88 -3.54
N GLN A 26 -17.11 8.63 -2.35
CA GLN A 26 -15.91 7.81 -2.24
C GLN A 26 -16.25 6.42 -2.78
N PRO A 27 -15.42 5.85 -3.68
CA PRO A 27 -15.69 4.51 -4.19
C PRO A 27 -15.84 3.56 -3.01
N ALA A 28 -16.93 2.82 -3.00
CA ALA A 28 -17.18 1.79 -2.00
C ALA A 28 -16.03 0.76 -2.05
N ALA A 29 -15.71 0.14 -0.92
CA ALA A 29 -14.85 -1.03 -0.91
C ALA A 29 -15.47 -2.08 -1.84
N GLY A 30 -14.65 -2.61 -2.75
CA GLY A 30 -15.07 -3.64 -3.68
C GLY A 30 -15.19 -5.02 -3.01
N PRO A 31 -15.27 -6.08 -3.81
CA PRO A 31 -15.42 -7.44 -3.29
C PRO A 31 -14.24 -7.87 -2.42
N VAL A 32 -14.54 -8.74 -1.45
CA VAL A 32 -13.55 -9.40 -0.60
C VAL A 32 -13.38 -10.83 -1.08
N HIS A 33 -12.15 -11.25 -1.26
CA HIS A 33 -11.81 -12.61 -1.69
C HIS A 33 -10.91 -13.30 -0.67
N LEU A 34 -11.31 -14.47 -0.22
CA LEU A 34 -10.47 -15.34 0.61
C LEU A 34 -9.30 -15.85 -0.21
N LEU A 35 -8.10 -15.82 0.36
CA LEU A 35 -6.89 -16.34 -0.28
C LEU A 35 -6.86 -17.87 -0.30
N TRP A 36 -7.48 -18.51 0.69
CA TRP A 36 -7.70 -19.94 0.78
C TRP A 36 -9.17 -20.20 1.11
N PRO A 37 -9.99 -20.55 0.10
CA PRO A 37 -11.43 -20.76 0.29
C PRO A 37 -11.77 -21.87 1.29
N ASP A 38 -10.90 -22.87 1.41
CA ASP A 38 -11.07 -24.04 2.28
C ASP A 38 -10.32 -23.88 3.64
N GLY A 39 -9.89 -22.66 3.97
CA GLY A 39 -9.11 -22.36 5.17
C GLY A 39 -7.60 -22.23 4.89
N ALA A 40 -6.95 -21.29 5.58
CA ALA A 40 -5.52 -21.05 5.42
C ALA A 40 -4.70 -22.18 6.07
N PRO A 41 -3.55 -22.58 5.46
CA PRO A 41 -2.69 -23.61 6.02
C PRO A 41 -2.27 -23.32 7.46
N GLY A 42 -2.55 -24.23 8.39
CA GLY A 42 -2.31 -24.06 9.83
C GLY A 42 -3.38 -23.28 10.59
N ALA A 43 -4.45 -22.85 9.90
CA ALA A 43 -5.61 -22.17 10.50
C ALA A 43 -6.94 -22.89 10.19
N GLU A 44 -6.91 -24.09 9.65
CA GLU A 44 -8.10 -24.81 9.17
C GLU A 44 -9.16 -24.99 10.26
N ARG A 45 -8.73 -25.14 11.53
CA ARG A 45 -9.65 -25.28 12.68
C ARG A 45 -10.32 -23.98 13.08
N ARG A 46 -9.80 -22.85 12.63
CA ARG A 46 -10.28 -21.50 12.92
C ARG A 46 -10.96 -20.85 11.71
N HIS A 47 -11.11 -21.60 10.62
CA HIS A 47 -11.80 -21.14 9.44
C HIS A 47 -13.25 -20.75 9.77
N GLY A 48 -13.65 -19.56 9.34
CA GLY A 48 -14.96 -18.99 9.61
C GLY A 48 -15.11 -18.35 11.00
N GLU A 49 -14.05 -18.32 11.84
CA GLU A 49 -14.11 -17.53 13.08
C GLU A 49 -14.21 -16.03 12.75
N PRO A 50 -15.08 -15.26 13.43
CA PRO A 50 -15.32 -13.87 13.12
C PRO A 50 -14.09 -13.01 13.45
N GLU A 51 -13.75 -12.09 12.55
CA GLU A 51 -12.79 -11.03 12.83
C GLU A 51 -13.32 -10.08 13.89
N THR A 52 -12.40 -9.46 14.63
CA THR A 52 -12.72 -8.37 15.56
C THR A 52 -12.49 -7.04 14.89
N VAL A 53 -13.56 -6.27 14.68
CA VAL A 53 -13.49 -4.91 14.12
C VAL A 53 -13.73 -3.91 15.25
N ARG A 54 -12.77 -3.01 15.47
CA ARG A 54 -12.87 -1.92 16.44
C ARG A 54 -12.48 -0.62 15.76
N ASP A 55 -13.44 0.30 15.60
CA ASP A 55 -13.27 1.58 14.90
C ASP A 55 -12.64 1.40 13.52
N THR A 56 -11.35 1.69 13.41
CA THR A 56 -10.56 1.66 12.16
C THR A 56 -9.58 0.50 12.09
N TYR A 57 -9.63 -0.41 13.07
CA TYR A 57 -8.71 -1.54 13.22
C TYR A 57 -9.42 -2.88 13.03
N VAL A 58 -8.66 -3.89 12.57
CA VAL A 58 -9.14 -5.27 12.44
C VAL A 58 -8.12 -6.19 13.11
N SER A 59 -8.60 -7.16 13.87
CA SER A 59 -7.79 -8.22 14.49
C SER A 59 -8.55 -9.56 14.47
N ASN A 60 -8.02 -10.60 15.08
CA ASN A 60 -8.56 -11.96 15.08
C ASN A 60 -8.77 -12.50 13.66
N ILE A 61 -7.71 -12.41 12.82
CA ILE A 61 -7.75 -12.78 11.41
C ILE A 61 -7.26 -14.22 11.26
N HIS A 62 -8.14 -15.11 10.79
CA HIS A 62 -7.86 -16.52 10.52
C HIS A 62 -8.05 -16.90 9.06
N ASP A 63 -8.88 -16.14 8.37
CA ASP A 63 -9.14 -16.26 6.93
C ASP A 63 -8.52 -15.09 6.16
N PRO A 64 -7.24 -15.20 5.77
CA PRO A 64 -6.57 -14.17 5.00
C PRO A 64 -7.34 -13.84 3.72
N SER A 65 -7.49 -12.56 3.45
CA SER A 65 -8.32 -12.08 2.34
C SER A 65 -7.75 -10.82 1.70
N VAL A 66 -8.17 -10.54 0.48
CA VAL A 66 -7.91 -9.27 -0.19
C VAL A 66 -9.22 -8.54 -0.46
N THR A 67 -9.27 -7.27 -0.12
CA THR A 67 -10.35 -6.36 -0.50
C THR A 67 -9.92 -5.59 -1.74
N VAL A 68 -10.69 -5.69 -2.81
CA VAL A 68 -10.38 -4.97 -4.06
C VAL A 68 -10.82 -3.52 -3.95
N VAL A 69 -9.92 -2.59 -4.24
CA VAL A 69 -10.21 -1.16 -4.41
C VAL A 69 -9.76 -0.79 -5.81
N ALA A 70 -10.68 -0.97 -6.76
CA ALA A 70 -10.39 -0.76 -8.17
C ALA A 70 -10.21 0.73 -8.49
N ALA A 71 -9.23 1.04 -9.34
CA ALA A 71 -9.12 2.36 -9.93
C ALA A 71 -10.32 2.65 -10.85
N ASP A 72 -10.63 3.93 -11.05
CA ASP A 72 -11.66 4.32 -12.02
C ASP A 72 -11.30 3.75 -13.40
N PRO A 73 -12.20 3.00 -14.05
CA PRO A 73 -11.93 2.39 -15.36
C PRO A 73 -11.45 3.36 -16.44
N ARG A 74 -11.76 4.64 -16.30
CA ARG A 74 -11.32 5.71 -17.23
C ARG A 74 -9.85 6.08 -17.05
N HIS A 75 -9.27 5.79 -15.90
CA HIS A 75 -7.91 6.17 -15.53
C HIS A 75 -7.05 4.95 -15.16
N ALA A 76 -7.66 3.76 -15.06
CA ALA A 76 -6.96 2.53 -14.71
C ALA A 76 -5.86 2.24 -15.74
N ASN A 77 -4.62 2.08 -15.28
CA ASN A 77 -3.44 1.92 -16.13
C ASN A 77 -2.93 0.47 -16.20
N GLY A 78 -3.57 -0.44 -15.47
CA GLY A 78 -3.22 -1.86 -15.40
C GLY A 78 -2.16 -2.21 -14.35
N ALA A 79 -1.57 -1.25 -13.65
CA ALA A 79 -0.73 -1.55 -12.49
C ALA A 79 -1.58 -1.94 -11.28
N ALA A 80 -1.01 -2.80 -10.41
CA ALA A 80 -1.65 -3.25 -9.19
C ALA A 80 -0.70 -3.21 -8.00
N VAL A 81 -1.26 -3.02 -6.79
CA VAL A 81 -0.50 -3.03 -5.54
C VAL A 81 -1.25 -3.85 -4.48
N VAL A 82 -0.58 -4.83 -3.88
CA VAL A 82 -1.04 -5.51 -2.67
C VAL A 82 -0.58 -4.69 -1.48
N ILE A 83 -1.52 -4.20 -0.65
CA ILE A 83 -1.24 -3.34 0.50
C ILE A 83 -1.33 -4.16 1.78
N ALA A 84 -0.26 -4.19 2.57
CA ALA A 84 -0.23 -4.74 3.92
C ALA A 84 -0.25 -3.60 4.96
N PRO A 85 -1.37 -3.36 5.66
CA PRO A 85 -1.42 -2.39 6.74
C PRO A 85 -0.51 -2.78 7.90
N GLY A 86 -0.04 -1.80 8.67
CA GLY A 86 0.70 -2.02 9.91
C GLY A 86 -0.22 -2.34 11.09
N GLY A 87 0.35 -2.22 12.30
CA GLY A 87 -0.34 -2.50 13.57
C GLY A 87 0.42 -3.48 14.46
N GLY A 88 1.75 -3.57 14.29
CA GLY A 88 2.65 -4.34 15.16
C GLY A 88 2.43 -5.85 15.13
N HIS A 89 1.81 -6.39 14.08
CA HIS A 89 1.37 -7.78 13.96
C HIS A 89 0.34 -8.22 15.04
N ARG A 90 -0.30 -7.23 15.71
CA ARG A 90 -1.38 -7.45 16.69
C ARG A 90 -2.74 -7.11 16.14
N MET A 91 -2.79 -6.18 15.21
CA MET A 91 -3.99 -5.71 14.53
C MET A 91 -3.60 -5.14 13.17
N LEU A 92 -4.57 -4.82 12.35
CA LEU A 92 -4.37 -4.03 11.13
C LEU A 92 -4.90 -2.62 11.32
N VAL A 93 -4.11 -1.61 10.97
CA VAL A 93 -4.52 -0.20 10.85
C VAL A 93 -5.33 -0.06 9.54
N TRP A 94 -6.47 -0.75 9.50
CA TRP A 94 -7.22 -1.07 8.29
C TRP A 94 -7.63 0.14 7.48
N MET A 95 -8.19 1.15 8.13
CA MET A 95 -8.70 2.32 7.41
C MET A 95 -7.56 3.21 6.92
N ASN A 96 -6.63 3.59 7.78
CA ASN A 96 -5.63 4.61 7.44
C ASN A 96 -4.52 4.08 6.54
N GLU A 97 -4.03 2.87 6.81
CA GLU A 97 -2.91 2.27 6.08
C GLU A 97 -3.37 1.27 5.00
N GLY A 98 -4.63 0.86 5.06
CA GLY A 98 -5.27 0.03 4.03
C GLY A 98 -6.09 0.87 3.05
N MET A 99 -7.29 1.26 3.46
CA MET A 99 -8.29 1.84 2.56
C MET A 99 -7.92 3.25 2.07
N VAL A 100 -7.32 4.09 2.91
CA VAL A 100 -6.87 5.44 2.50
C VAL A 100 -5.69 5.33 1.54
N ALA A 101 -4.73 4.44 1.80
CA ALA A 101 -3.62 4.16 0.90
C ALA A 101 -4.10 3.63 -0.47
N ALA A 102 -5.06 2.70 -0.47
CA ALA A 102 -5.67 2.19 -1.68
C ALA A 102 -6.29 3.31 -2.53
N ARG A 103 -7.04 4.23 -1.92
CA ARG A 103 -7.63 5.37 -2.61
C ARG A 103 -6.58 6.36 -3.14
N ALA A 104 -5.45 6.51 -2.44
CA ALA A 104 -4.35 7.32 -2.93
C ALA A 104 -3.76 6.74 -4.22
N LEU A 105 -3.52 5.44 -4.27
CA LEU A 105 -3.06 4.74 -5.46
C LEU A 105 -4.09 4.79 -6.61
N ASN A 106 -5.38 4.70 -6.30
CA ASN A 106 -6.42 4.82 -7.32
C ASN A 106 -6.41 6.19 -8.04
N ARG A 107 -6.01 7.28 -7.36
CA ARG A 107 -5.90 8.60 -8.00
C ARG A 107 -4.88 8.64 -9.14
N VAL A 108 -3.90 7.75 -9.10
CA VAL A 108 -2.88 7.60 -10.16
C VAL A 108 -3.13 6.37 -11.04
N GLY A 109 -4.36 5.83 -11.01
CA GLY A 109 -4.79 4.76 -11.91
C GLY A 109 -4.36 3.34 -11.51
N VAL A 110 -3.78 3.16 -10.31
CA VAL A 110 -3.34 1.86 -9.80
C VAL A 110 -4.48 1.19 -9.04
N THR A 111 -4.81 -0.05 -9.37
CA THR A 111 -5.76 -0.87 -8.60
C THR A 111 -5.09 -1.44 -7.37
N ALA A 112 -5.73 -1.29 -6.21
CA ALA A 112 -5.20 -1.76 -4.94
C ALA A 112 -5.95 -2.99 -4.42
N PHE A 113 -5.21 -3.89 -3.76
CA PHE A 113 -5.70 -5.08 -3.09
C PHE A 113 -5.27 -5.01 -1.63
N VAL A 114 -6.18 -4.61 -0.76
CA VAL A 114 -5.87 -4.45 0.67
C VAL A 114 -5.93 -5.80 1.35
N LEU A 115 -4.80 -6.22 1.88
CA LEU A 115 -4.59 -7.52 2.48
C LEU A 115 -4.98 -7.54 3.96
N LYS A 116 -5.79 -8.51 4.36
CA LYS A 116 -5.90 -8.99 5.72
C LYS A 116 -5.02 -10.23 5.85
N TYR A 117 -4.00 -10.16 6.66
CA TYR A 117 -3.07 -11.27 6.91
C TYR A 117 -3.12 -11.73 8.36
N ARG A 118 -2.72 -12.97 8.63
CA ARG A 118 -2.71 -13.55 9.98
C ARG A 118 -1.74 -12.82 10.88
N LEU A 119 -2.18 -12.53 12.08
CA LEU A 119 -1.49 -11.66 13.04
C LEU A 119 -0.73 -12.50 14.07
N ALA A 120 0.60 -12.51 13.95
CA ALA A 120 1.45 -13.36 14.79
C ALA A 120 1.55 -12.92 16.28
N ARG A 121 1.18 -11.67 16.58
CA ARG A 121 1.25 -11.10 17.93
C ARG A 121 -0.13 -10.70 18.48
N ASP A 122 -1.20 -11.14 17.83
CA ASP A 122 -2.56 -11.00 18.34
C ASP A 122 -2.74 -11.91 19.57
N GLU A 123 -3.68 -11.59 20.44
CA GLU A 123 -3.95 -12.37 21.64
C GLU A 123 -4.32 -13.82 21.29
N GLY A 124 -3.64 -14.78 21.91
CA GLY A 124 -3.85 -16.21 21.65
C GLY A 124 -3.37 -16.69 20.28
N SER A 125 -2.66 -15.87 19.51
CA SER A 125 -2.14 -16.28 18.21
C SER A 125 -1.07 -17.35 18.32
N THR A 126 -1.12 -18.31 17.40
CA THR A 126 -0.09 -19.35 17.19
C THR A 126 0.65 -19.16 15.86
N TYR A 127 0.37 -18.07 15.16
CA TYR A 127 0.95 -17.77 13.86
C TYR A 127 2.38 -17.20 13.99
N SER A 128 3.14 -17.32 12.91
CA SER A 128 4.48 -16.76 12.74
C SER A 128 4.47 -15.71 11.63
N ILE A 129 5.26 -14.66 11.79
CA ILE A 129 5.36 -13.60 10.77
C ILE A 129 5.97 -14.18 9.49
N GLU A 130 7.09 -14.88 9.62
CA GLU A 130 7.87 -15.40 8.48
C GLU A 130 7.18 -16.55 7.77
N ARG A 131 6.47 -17.41 8.50
CA ARG A 131 5.79 -18.57 7.95
C ARG A 131 4.39 -18.23 7.47
N ASP A 132 3.53 -17.68 8.37
CA ASP A 132 2.09 -17.57 8.11
C ASP A 132 1.74 -16.25 7.45
N ALA A 133 2.10 -15.10 8.06
CA ALA A 133 1.81 -13.79 7.51
C ALA A 133 2.52 -13.55 6.16
N ALA A 134 3.79 -13.99 6.04
CA ALA A 134 4.50 -13.90 4.77
C ALA A 134 3.92 -14.84 3.69
N ALA A 135 3.40 -16.01 4.08
CA ALA A 135 2.68 -16.88 3.14
C ALA A 135 1.39 -16.21 2.64
N ASP A 136 0.66 -15.52 3.54
CA ASP A 136 -0.56 -14.78 3.17
C ASP A 136 -0.27 -13.69 2.15
N MET A 137 0.79 -12.91 2.35
CA MET A 137 1.17 -11.86 1.39
C MET A 137 1.70 -12.42 0.07
N ARG A 138 2.50 -13.48 0.10
CA ARG A 138 2.94 -14.19 -1.12
C ARG A 138 1.74 -14.75 -1.89
N ARG A 139 0.78 -15.31 -1.18
CA ARG A 139 -0.46 -15.82 -1.77
C ARG A 139 -1.29 -14.70 -2.39
N ALA A 140 -1.37 -13.53 -1.73
CA ALA A 140 -2.06 -12.37 -2.28
C ALA A 140 -1.43 -11.89 -3.60
N VAL A 141 -0.11 -11.81 -3.70
CA VAL A 141 0.59 -11.45 -4.95
C VAL A 141 0.29 -12.47 -6.06
N ARG A 142 0.33 -13.78 -5.75
CA ARG A 142 -0.05 -14.84 -6.70
C ARG A 142 -1.52 -14.74 -7.12
N TRP A 143 -2.40 -14.47 -6.15
CA TRP A 143 -3.84 -14.35 -6.39
C TRP A 143 -4.15 -13.19 -7.35
N VAL A 144 -3.54 -12.02 -7.15
CA VAL A 144 -3.69 -10.85 -8.04
C VAL A 144 -3.25 -11.23 -9.46
N ARG A 145 -2.12 -11.90 -9.62
CA ARG A 145 -1.65 -12.35 -10.93
C ARG A 145 -2.58 -13.41 -11.58
N ALA A 146 -3.12 -14.32 -10.78
CA ALA A 146 -4.07 -15.33 -11.27
C ALA A 146 -5.37 -14.70 -11.79
N HIS A 147 -5.81 -13.58 -11.20
CA HIS A 147 -7.03 -12.86 -11.55
C HIS A 147 -6.78 -11.59 -12.36
N ALA A 148 -5.56 -11.43 -12.92
CA ALA A 148 -5.16 -10.21 -13.61
C ALA A 148 -6.11 -9.84 -14.77
N ALA A 149 -6.59 -10.81 -15.52
CA ALA A 149 -7.53 -10.58 -16.63
C ALA A 149 -8.89 -10.04 -16.14
N GLU A 150 -9.40 -10.55 -15.00
CA GLU A 150 -10.66 -10.13 -14.39
C GLU A 150 -10.63 -8.65 -14.00
N TYR A 151 -9.51 -8.21 -13.41
CA TYR A 151 -9.32 -6.83 -12.93
C TYR A 151 -8.59 -5.93 -13.93
N LYS A 152 -8.35 -6.40 -15.16
CA LYS A 152 -7.62 -5.66 -16.23
C LYS A 152 -6.23 -5.20 -15.78
N ILE A 153 -5.53 -6.09 -15.08
CA ILE A 153 -4.18 -5.85 -14.54
C ILE A 153 -3.15 -6.49 -15.49
N ASP A 154 -2.02 -5.82 -15.63
CA ASP A 154 -0.82 -6.38 -16.22
C ASP A 154 -0.10 -7.23 -15.15
N PRO A 155 0.00 -8.56 -15.31
CA PRO A 155 0.63 -9.42 -14.31
C PRO A 155 2.14 -9.17 -14.12
N GLN A 156 2.76 -8.34 -14.95
CA GLN A 156 4.16 -7.90 -14.82
C GLN A 156 4.30 -6.53 -14.13
N ARG A 157 3.20 -5.96 -13.61
CA ARG A 157 3.17 -4.69 -12.88
C ARG A 157 2.39 -4.81 -11.58
N VAL A 158 2.73 -5.84 -10.80
CA VAL A 158 2.14 -6.12 -9.49
C VAL A 158 3.16 -5.83 -8.40
N GLY A 159 3.01 -4.71 -7.72
CA GLY A 159 3.84 -4.32 -6.59
C GLY A 159 3.24 -4.68 -5.25
N VAL A 160 4.04 -4.45 -4.21
CA VAL A 160 3.61 -4.52 -2.80
C VAL A 160 3.81 -3.17 -2.13
N MET A 161 2.96 -2.87 -1.16
CA MET A 161 3.09 -1.71 -0.28
C MET A 161 2.84 -2.15 1.15
N GLY A 162 3.71 -1.71 2.07
CA GLY A 162 3.55 -2.07 3.47
C GLY A 162 3.90 -0.94 4.41
N PHE A 163 3.14 -0.83 5.50
CA PHE A 163 3.31 0.15 6.56
C PHE A 163 3.81 -0.52 7.83
N SER A 164 4.87 -0.02 8.47
CA SER A 164 5.35 -0.53 9.76
C SER A 164 5.54 -2.07 9.75
N ALA A 165 4.79 -2.80 10.55
CA ALA A 165 4.74 -4.28 10.52
C ALA A 165 4.35 -4.84 9.14
N GLY A 166 3.45 -4.18 8.41
CA GLY A 166 3.15 -4.52 7.02
C GLY A 166 4.32 -4.23 6.08
N GLY A 167 5.15 -3.22 6.40
CA GLY A 167 6.41 -2.93 5.71
C GLY A 167 7.45 -4.03 5.92
N GLU A 168 7.58 -4.56 7.14
CA GLU A 168 8.38 -5.76 7.41
C GLU A 168 7.94 -6.94 6.54
N LEU A 169 6.63 -7.13 6.45
CA LEU A 169 6.06 -8.21 5.65
C LEU A 169 6.31 -8.02 4.15
N ALA A 170 6.19 -6.79 3.65
CA ALA A 170 6.49 -6.45 2.27
C ALA A 170 7.97 -6.72 1.94
N THR A 171 8.91 -6.31 2.82
CA THR A 171 10.35 -6.56 2.69
C THR A 171 10.65 -8.07 2.71
N LEU A 172 10.04 -8.84 3.63
CA LEU A 172 10.19 -10.30 3.69
C LEU A 172 9.76 -10.98 2.38
N VAL A 173 8.75 -10.46 1.71
CA VAL A 173 8.24 -11.05 0.47
C VAL A 173 9.03 -10.58 -0.75
N ALA A 174 9.49 -9.33 -0.75
CA ALA A 174 10.21 -8.74 -1.87
C ALA A 174 11.70 -9.13 -1.92
N ASP A 175 12.37 -9.12 -0.78
CA ASP A 175 13.83 -9.18 -0.70
C ASP A 175 14.37 -10.57 -0.28
N HIS A 176 13.47 -11.52 0.00
CA HIS A 176 13.83 -12.90 0.33
C HIS A 176 13.28 -13.90 -0.69
N ALA A 177 14.02 -14.96 -0.93
CA ALA A 177 13.57 -16.04 -1.80
C ALA A 177 12.23 -16.60 -1.31
N ALA A 178 11.29 -16.78 -2.22
CA ALA A 178 10.01 -17.37 -1.88
C ALA A 178 10.18 -18.87 -1.58
N PRO A 179 9.76 -19.35 -0.40
CA PRO A 179 9.67 -20.79 -0.13
C PRO A 179 8.62 -21.44 -1.02
N ALA A 180 8.58 -22.76 -1.02
CA ALA A 180 7.48 -23.50 -1.63
C ALA A 180 6.12 -23.00 -1.09
N PRO A 181 5.05 -23.03 -1.91
CA PRO A 181 3.72 -22.65 -1.45
C PRO A 181 3.30 -23.43 -0.21
N ALA A 182 2.61 -22.77 0.72
CA ALA A 182 2.09 -23.40 1.90
C ALA A 182 0.84 -24.24 1.58
N GLY A 183 0.69 -25.38 2.25
CA GLY A 183 -0.48 -26.25 2.11
C GLY A 183 -0.51 -27.07 0.81
N LYS A 184 -1.71 -27.47 0.41
CA LYS A 184 -1.92 -28.21 -0.84
C LYS A 184 -1.88 -27.25 -2.02
N PRO A 185 -0.97 -27.45 -3.00
CA PRO A 185 -0.87 -26.57 -4.16
C PRO A 185 -2.14 -26.54 -5.01
N ASP A 186 -2.47 -25.37 -5.53
CA ASP A 186 -3.59 -25.15 -6.45
C ASP A 186 -3.18 -24.33 -7.69
N ALA A 187 -4.17 -23.86 -8.46
CA ALA A 187 -3.92 -23.10 -9.68
C ALA A 187 -3.25 -21.75 -9.45
N VAL A 188 -3.47 -21.12 -8.28
CA VAL A 188 -2.88 -19.82 -7.92
C VAL A 188 -1.37 -19.96 -7.66
N ASP A 189 -0.92 -21.11 -7.18
CA ASP A 189 0.49 -21.34 -6.84
C ASP A 189 1.43 -21.44 -8.05
N ARG A 190 0.87 -21.51 -9.28
CA ARG A 190 1.66 -21.46 -10.53
C ARG A 190 2.23 -20.07 -10.83
N TYR A 191 1.68 -19.04 -10.20
CA TYR A 191 2.12 -17.65 -10.41
C TYR A 191 3.27 -17.29 -9.48
N SER A 192 4.11 -16.34 -9.91
CA SER A 192 5.19 -15.83 -9.10
C SER A 192 4.66 -15.06 -7.89
N ALA A 193 5.25 -15.29 -6.71
CA ALA A 193 5.00 -14.50 -5.51
C ALA A 193 5.90 -13.26 -5.42
N ARG A 194 6.93 -13.12 -6.29
CA ARG A 194 7.86 -12.00 -6.28
C ARG A 194 7.15 -10.76 -6.83
N PRO A 195 7.07 -9.66 -6.07
CA PRO A 195 6.53 -8.41 -6.59
C PRO A 195 7.46 -7.79 -7.64
N ASP A 196 6.91 -6.93 -8.50
CA ASP A 196 7.68 -6.24 -9.53
C ASP A 196 8.30 -4.93 -9.02
N PHE A 197 7.74 -4.35 -7.95
CA PHE A 197 8.27 -3.21 -7.18
C PHE A 197 7.77 -3.24 -5.74
N GLN A 198 8.41 -2.48 -4.86
CA GLN A 198 8.04 -2.40 -3.44
C GLN A 198 7.98 -0.96 -2.93
N VAL A 199 6.97 -0.67 -2.12
CA VAL A 199 6.75 0.61 -1.44
C VAL A 199 6.74 0.35 0.06
N LEU A 200 7.70 0.90 0.77
CA LEU A 200 7.96 0.62 2.17
C LEU A 200 7.81 1.89 3.01
N VAL A 201 6.78 1.92 3.82
CA VAL A 201 6.44 3.08 4.64
C VAL A 201 6.82 2.78 6.09
N TYR A 202 7.88 3.41 6.58
CA TYR A 202 8.52 3.18 7.89
C TYR A 202 8.58 1.68 8.24
N PRO A 203 9.20 0.83 7.39
CA PRO A 203 9.26 -0.61 7.64
C PRO A 203 10.06 -0.90 8.91
N GLY A 204 9.59 -1.86 9.72
CA GLY A 204 10.34 -2.34 10.86
C GLY A 204 11.55 -3.22 10.45
N PRO A 205 12.36 -3.65 11.40
CA PRO A 205 13.66 -4.28 11.14
C PRO A 205 13.58 -5.73 10.64
N LEU A 206 12.48 -6.43 10.89
CA LEU A 206 12.41 -7.89 10.70
C LEU A 206 12.64 -8.32 9.25
N GLY A 207 12.19 -7.52 8.30
CA GLY A 207 12.33 -7.83 6.87
C GLY A 207 13.68 -7.48 6.27
N VAL A 208 14.53 -6.69 6.96
CA VAL A 208 15.83 -6.27 6.45
C VAL A 208 16.76 -7.48 6.34
N PRO A 209 17.21 -7.87 5.12
CA PRO A 209 18.07 -9.04 4.96
C PRO A 209 19.46 -8.80 5.54
N ALA A 210 20.18 -9.85 5.91
CA ALA A 210 21.57 -9.75 6.37
C ALA A 210 22.52 -9.27 5.25
N THR A 211 22.17 -9.62 4.00
CA THR A 211 22.86 -9.16 2.79
C THR A 211 21.79 -8.86 1.72
N ALA A 212 22.03 -7.82 0.94
CA ALA A 212 21.07 -7.46 -0.11
C ALA A 212 20.90 -8.57 -1.14
N ALA A 213 19.66 -8.87 -1.48
CA ALA A 213 19.35 -9.76 -2.59
C ALA A 213 19.54 -9.01 -3.91
N THR A 214 20.47 -9.48 -4.75
CA THR A 214 20.70 -8.92 -6.10
C THR A 214 19.47 -9.00 -7.01
N ALA A 215 18.49 -9.80 -6.63
CA ALA A 215 17.21 -9.95 -7.35
C ALA A 215 16.05 -9.22 -6.67
N ALA A 216 16.29 -8.36 -5.68
CA ALA A 216 15.25 -7.56 -5.07
C ALA A 216 14.59 -6.62 -6.11
N PRO A 217 13.27 -6.37 -6.02
CA PRO A 217 12.61 -5.41 -6.91
C PRO A 217 12.97 -3.97 -6.53
N PRO A 218 12.84 -3.00 -7.47
CA PRO A 218 12.99 -1.58 -7.19
C PRO A 218 12.16 -1.15 -5.98
N ALA A 219 12.72 -0.26 -5.14
CA ALA A 219 12.14 0.12 -3.86
C ALA A 219 11.94 1.63 -3.71
N PHE A 220 10.77 2.02 -3.19
CA PHE A 220 10.49 3.35 -2.66
C PHE A 220 10.34 3.24 -1.15
N ILE A 221 11.15 3.97 -0.39
CA ILE A 221 11.22 3.88 1.08
C ILE A 221 10.99 5.25 1.69
N VAL A 222 10.10 5.35 2.67
CA VAL A 222 9.88 6.58 3.44
C VAL A 222 9.89 6.29 4.94
N ALA A 223 10.52 7.16 5.74
CA ALA A 223 10.51 7.09 7.20
C ALA A 223 10.66 8.47 7.84
N GLY A 224 10.29 8.60 9.11
CA GLY A 224 10.52 9.79 9.90
C GLY A 224 11.88 9.72 10.60
N SER A 225 12.62 10.85 10.70
CA SER A 225 13.96 10.88 11.33
C SER A 225 13.93 10.61 12.84
N ASN A 226 12.80 10.89 13.50
CA ASN A 226 12.62 10.65 14.93
C ASN A 226 12.07 9.24 15.23
N ASP A 227 11.74 8.49 14.20
CA ASP A 227 11.23 7.11 14.32
C ASP A 227 12.36 6.16 14.71
N LYS A 228 12.53 5.98 16.02
CA LYS A 228 13.59 5.13 16.60
C LYS A 228 13.46 3.66 16.21
N CYS A 229 12.24 3.20 15.91
CA CYS A 229 11.97 1.83 15.46
C CYS A 229 12.48 1.62 14.04
N CYS A 230 12.12 2.53 13.14
CA CYS A 230 11.98 2.20 11.75
C CYS A 230 12.84 3.07 10.82
N ALA A 231 13.40 4.20 11.28
CA ALA A 231 14.37 4.96 10.51
C ALA A 231 15.71 4.19 10.31
N PRO A 232 16.32 3.58 11.35
CA PRO A 232 17.56 2.81 11.16
C PRO A 232 17.43 1.64 10.17
N PRO A 233 16.40 0.76 10.25
CA PRO A 233 16.23 -0.31 9.28
C PRO A 233 15.92 0.20 7.87
N SER A 234 15.19 1.31 7.72
CA SER A 234 14.93 1.93 6.41
C SER A 234 16.22 2.39 5.73
N ILE A 235 17.12 3.02 6.49
CA ILE A 235 18.45 3.44 5.99
C ILE A 235 19.30 2.23 5.63
N ALA A 236 19.34 1.21 6.51
CA ALA A 236 20.13 0.00 6.28
C ALA A 236 19.65 -0.73 5.02
N LEU A 237 18.34 -0.89 4.84
CA LEU A 237 17.78 -1.54 3.65
C LEU A 237 18.11 -0.76 2.37
N TYR A 238 17.95 0.57 2.38
CA TYR A 238 18.34 1.40 1.24
C TYR A 238 19.82 1.19 0.86
N GLN A 239 20.72 1.25 1.84
CA GLN A 239 22.16 1.05 1.61
C GLN A 239 22.47 -0.34 1.02
N GLN A 240 21.79 -1.37 1.50
CA GLN A 240 21.93 -2.72 0.98
C GLN A 240 21.43 -2.83 -0.46
N LEU A 241 20.26 -2.27 -0.78
CA LEU A 241 19.69 -2.34 -2.12
C LEU A 241 20.59 -1.65 -3.15
N ILE A 242 21.07 -0.43 -2.88
CA ILE A 242 21.96 0.26 -3.82
C ILE A 242 23.31 -0.43 -3.94
N ALA A 243 23.85 -1.02 -2.86
CA ALA A 243 25.09 -1.81 -2.91
C ALA A 243 24.93 -3.08 -3.78
N ALA A 244 23.71 -3.62 -3.87
CA ALA A 244 23.38 -4.75 -4.73
C ALA A 244 23.04 -4.32 -6.18
N GLY A 245 23.09 -3.02 -6.51
CA GLY A 245 22.73 -2.50 -7.84
C GLY A 245 21.22 -2.44 -8.08
N VAL A 246 20.40 -2.53 -7.02
CA VAL A 246 18.96 -2.40 -7.10
C VAL A 246 18.56 -0.92 -7.04
N SER A 247 17.69 -0.47 -7.93
CA SER A 247 17.15 0.90 -7.89
C SER A 247 16.34 1.12 -6.62
N ALA A 248 16.72 2.09 -5.81
CA ALA A 248 16.02 2.43 -4.58
C ALA A 248 15.99 3.94 -4.36
N GLU A 249 14.87 4.44 -3.85
CA GLU A 249 14.69 5.83 -3.42
C GLU A 249 14.33 5.85 -1.94
N LEU A 250 14.98 6.71 -1.15
CA LEU A 250 14.73 6.89 0.29
C LEU A 250 14.40 8.34 0.61
N HIS A 251 13.28 8.56 1.28
CA HIS A 251 12.91 9.82 1.91
C HIS A 251 12.93 9.67 3.43
N LEU A 252 13.77 10.47 4.10
CA LEU A 252 13.84 10.54 5.55
C LEU A 252 13.40 11.94 6.00
N TYR A 253 12.17 12.06 6.52
CA TYR A 253 11.57 13.34 6.86
C TYR A 253 12.04 13.83 8.21
N ALA A 254 12.55 15.08 8.25
CA ALA A 254 13.06 15.71 9.47
C ALA A 254 11.96 15.85 10.52
N ASP A 255 12.30 15.62 11.80
CA ASP A 255 11.43 15.79 12.97
C ASP A 255 10.08 15.05 12.89
N THR A 256 10.02 14.00 12.11
CA THR A 256 8.83 13.19 11.92
C THR A 256 8.96 11.88 12.72
N ASP A 257 7.93 11.55 13.49
CA ASP A 257 7.81 10.33 14.25
C ASP A 257 7.19 9.19 13.44
N HIS A 258 6.99 8.02 14.09
CA HIS A 258 6.33 6.86 13.51
C HIS A 258 4.86 7.12 13.16
N ALA A 259 4.33 6.35 12.19
CA ALA A 259 2.91 6.28 11.85
C ALA A 259 2.29 7.60 11.35
N PHE A 260 2.99 8.32 10.48
CA PHE A 260 2.40 9.48 9.79
C PHE A 260 1.38 9.06 8.70
N ASN A 261 1.21 7.75 8.45
CA ASN A 261 0.26 7.13 7.50
C ASN A 261 0.40 7.73 6.09
N MET A 262 -0.69 8.11 5.46
CA MET A 262 -0.70 8.82 4.17
C MET A 262 -0.62 10.36 4.37
N GLY A 263 0.05 10.81 5.42
CA GLY A 263 0.20 12.22 5.77
C GLY A 263 -0.91 12.77 6.69
N GLN A 264 -1.97 12.01 6.98
CA GLN A 264 -3.12 12.54 7.75
C GLN A 264 -2.82 12.81 9.22
N ARG A 265 -1.71 12.31 9.75
CA ARG A 265 -1.30 12.48 11.14
C ARG A 265 -0.18 13.50 11.31
N SER A 266 0.09 14.30 10.29
CA SER A 266 1.13 15.32 10.31
C SER A 266 0.61 16.62 9.72
N GLU A 267 1.10 17.75 10.26
CA GLU A 267 0.90 19.08 9.69
C GLU A 267 2.11 19.51 8.84
N ARG A 268 3.16 18.71 8.79
CA ARG A 268 4.36 18.98 8.02
C ARG A 268 4.11 18.73 6.54
N LEU A 269 4.38 19.70 5.70
CA LEU A 269 4.11 19.62 4.25
C LEU A 269 4.80 18.42 3.60
N SER A 270 6.04 18.10 4.00
CA SER A 270 6.77 16.94 3.49
C SER A 270 6.05 15.62 3.77
N ASP A 271 5.47 15.48 4.98
CA ASP A 271 4.72 14.28 5.36
C ASP A 271 3.36 14.22 4.69
N VAL A 272 2.73 15.37 4.45
CA VAL A 272 1.44 15.45 3.74
C VAL A 272 1.61 15.12 2.27
N HIS A 273 2.73 15.52 1.65
CA HIS A 273 2.98 15.40 0.22
C HIS A 273 3.83 14.16 -0.18
N TRP A 274 4.20 13.28 0.76
CA TRP A 274 4.95 12.09 0.38
C TRP A 274 4.22 11.17 -0.64
N PRO A 275 2.87 11.09 -0.64
CA PRO A 275 2.17 10.31 -1.66
C PRO A 275 2.35 10.86 -3.09
N ASP A 276 2.61 12.18 -3.24
CA ASP A 276 2.90 12.79 -4.54
C ASP A 276 4.30 12.35 -5.02
N ARG A 277 5.29 12.25 -4.11
CA ARG A 277 6.61 11.69 -4.44
C ARG A 277 6.53 10.21 -4.86
N LEU A 278 5.67 9.43 -4.20
CA LEU A 278 5.40 8.05 -4.62
C LEU A 278 4.81 8.01 -6.04
N ALA A 279 3.87 8.91 -6.35
CA ALA A 279 3.27 8.99 -7.68
C ALA A 279 4.32 9.31 -8.75
N ASP A 280 5.23 10.26 -8.49
CA ASP A 280 6.35 10.59 -9.38
C ASP A 280 7.27 9.38 -9.57
N TRP A 281 7.68 8.70 -8.49
CA TRP A 281 8.52 7.51 -8.55
C TRP A 281 7.88 6.38 -9.37
N LEU A 282 6.58 6.15 -9.19
CA LEU A 282 5.84 5.16 -9.98
C LEU A 282 5.81 5.53 -11.47
N ALA A 283 5.67 6.82 -11.78
CA ALA A 283 5.69 7.33 -13.16
C ALA A 283 7.08 7.18 -13.78
N ASP A 284 8.14 7.63 -13.08
CA ASP A 284 9.53 7.55 -13.53
C ASP A 284 9.99 6.10 -13.75
N GLY A 285 9.52 5.17 -12.92
CA GLY A 285 9.74 3.74 -13.06
C GLY A 285 8.95 3.08 -14.20
N GLY A 286 8.10 3.84 -14.89
CA GLY A 286 7.24 3.33 -15.97
C GLY A 286 6.06 2.47 -15.48
N TRP A 287 5.81 2.40 -14.16
CA TRP A 287 4.76 1.55 -13.61
C TRP A 287 3.35 2.02 -13.95
N LEU A 288 3.19 3.32 -14.25
CA LEU A 288 1.90 3.92 -14.60
C LEU A 288 1.59 3.88 -16.11
N VAL A 289 2.50 3.38 -16.95
CA VAL A 289 2.31 3.31 -18.40
C VAL A 289 2.02 1.86 -18.83
N PRO A 290 0.96 1.59 -19.63
CA PRO A 290 0.68 0.25 -20.15
C PRO A 290 1.89 -0.35 -20.88
N GLY A 291 2.31 -1.57 -20.49
CA GLY A 291 3.50 -2.23 -21.03
C GLY A 291 4.84 -1.69 -20.50
N GLY A 292 4.81 -0.70 -19.59
CA GLY A 292 5.98 -0.21 -18.87
C GLY A 292 6.40 -1.13 -17.70
N GLY A 293 7.40 -0.69 -16.92
CA GLY A 293 7.84 -1.44 -15.74
C GLY A 293 8.88 -2.54 -16.00
N LYS A 294 9.43 -2.65 -17.20
CA LYS A 294 10.63 -3.46 -17.41
C LYS A 294 11.82 -2.73 -16.80
N ALA A 295 12.48 -3.39 -15.84
CA ALA A 295 13.72 -2.95 -15.24
C ALA A 295 14.69 -2.43 -16.32
N GLY A 296 15.00 -1.15 -16.27
CA GLY A 296 15.90 -0.50 -17.20
C GLY A 296 15.33 0.78 -17.79
N VAL A 297 14.97 1.77 -16.96
CA VAL A 297 15.10 3.15 -17.38
C VAL A 297 16.58 3.32 -17.70
N PRO A 298 16.98 3.63 -18.95
CA PRO A 298 18.38 3.97 -19.22
C PRO A 298 18.74 5.12 -18.29
N SER A 299 19.82 4.94 -17.50
CA SER A 299 20.37 6.05 -16.73
C SER A 299 20.45 7.26 -17.66
N PRO A 300 19.87 8.42 -17.32
CA PRO A 300 20.00 9.60 -18.16
C PRO A 300 21.49 9.80 -18.41
N ALA A 301 21.86 9.93 -19.68
CA ALA A 301 23.24 10.18 -20.06
C ALA A 301 23.73 11.36 -19.23
N VAL A 302 24.76 11.13 -18.41
CA VAL A 302 25.41 12.19 -17.65
C VAL A 302 25.83 13.24 -18.66
N VAL A 303 25.13 14.37 -18.66
CA VAL A 303 25.56 15.54 -19.41
C VAL A 303 26.87 15.99 -18.75
N LYS A 304 27.98 15.75 -19.45
CA LYS A 304 29.32 16.19 -19.03
C LYS A 304 29.44 17.69 -19.19
#